data_0f90b4f159f34cb10c65e9455b6136fa
#
_entry.id   0f90b4f159f34cb10c65e9455b6136fa
#
_cell.length_a   1.000
_cell.length_b   1.000
_cell.length_c   1.000
_cell.angle_alpha   90.00
_cell.angle_beta   90.00
_cell.angle_gamma   90.00
#
_symmetry.space_group_name_H-M   'P 1'
#
loop_
_entity.id
_entity.type
_entity.pdbx_description
1 polymer ?
#
loop_
_entity_poly.entity_id
_entity_poly.type
_entity_poly.pdbx_seq_one_letter_code
_entity_poly.pdbx_strand_id
1 'polypeptide(L)'
;MMNQNEEHEDILFEEKKKQTDRREAGMGADGEFSAESLKKWFTRAGGALAACAAAVCLMAVLMAGKNQKESLIMEVNSDILMEFTMNRRGAVLSASGKMARTNETVSMDAFDGKSLGITVGKIFDRLAENNSLGEDGGILISVRRSDPDSKASPEKIVKEVQKETEFELQKKESRAKVYVFEADEDADTKKLVTEYGITVTKAEFLKRLFAENPEITVPEKEELAGYSSKRLVREIEKHEY
;
A
#
# COMPACT_ATOMS: atom_id res chain seq x y z
N MET A 1 6.82 -17.79 59.35
CA MET A 1 6.94 -16.84 58.25
C MET A 1 6.03 -17.34 57.14
N MET A 2 4.82 -16.83 57.03
CA MET A 2 3.86 -17.18 55.97
C MET A 2 4.20 -16.41 54.71
N ASN A 3 4.09 -17.07 53.59
CA ASN A 3 4.62 -16.68 52.31
C ASN A 3 3.69 -15.63 51.68
N GLN A 4 4.11 -14.41 51.55
CA GLN A 4 3.33 -13.29 50.97
C GLN A 4 2.95 -13.51 49.47
N ASN A 5 3.51 -14.52 48.82
CA ASN A 5 3.20 -14.86 47.45
C ASN A 5 1.88 -15.66 47.29
N GLU A 6 1.47 -16.43 48.29
CA GLU A 6 0.23 -17.24 48.20
C GLU A 6 -1.04 -16.33 48.34
N GLU A 7 -0.98 -15.29 49.15
CA GLU A 7 -2.11 -14.33 49.28
C GLU A 7 -2.35 -13.53 47.99
N HIS A 8 -1.30 -13.28 47.22
CA HIS A 8 -1.43 -12.49 45.98
C HIS A 8 -2.02 -13.29 44.80
N GLU A 9 -1.77 -14.60 44.74
CA GLU A 9 -2.37 -15.49 43.74
C GLU A 9 -3.86 -15.73 44.00
N ASP A 10 -4.26 -15.88 45.24
CA ASP A 10 -5.66 -16.07 45.61
C ASP A 10 -6.54 -14.84 45.28
N ILE A 11 -6.02 -13.63 45.47
CA ILE A 11 -6.74 -12.39 45.15
C ILE A 11 -6.93 -12.27 43.61
N LEU A 12 -5.94 -12.59 42.84
CA LEU A 12 -5.99 -12.57 41.37
C LEU A 12 -6.94 -13.65 40.78
N PHE A 13 -7.07 -14.79 41.48
CA PHE A 13 -7.98 -15.86 41.07
C PHE A 13 -9.44 -15.50 41.37
N GLU A 14 -9.73 -14.85 42.52
CA GLU A 14 -11.05 -14.37 42.86
C GLU A 14 -11.54 -13.22 41.94
N GLU A 15 -10.65 -12.30 41.56
CA GLU A 15 -11.01 -11.22 40.60
C GLU A 15 -11.33 -11.78 39.20
N LYS A 16 -10.53 -12.75 38.70
CA LYS A 16 -10.83 -13.40 37.42
C LYS A 16 -12.16 -14.16 37.44
N LYS A 17 -12.47 -14.84 38.54
CA LYS A 17 -13.74 -15.56 38.72
C LYS A 17 -14.92 -14.60 38.71
N LYS A 18 -14.84 -13.45 39.40
CA LYS A 18 -15.87 -12.40 39.40
C LYS A 18 -16.07 -11.75 38.02
N GLN A 19 -15.01 -11.66 37.19
CA GLN A 19 -15.13 -11.18 35.80
C GLN A 19 -15.78 -12.19 34.88
N THR A 20 -15.55 -13.50 35.08
CA THR A 20 -16.18 -14.57 34.31
C THR A 20 -17.66 -14.69 34.63
N ASP A 21 -18.03 -14.67 35.92
CA ASP A 21 -19.43 -14.70 36.37
C ASP A 21 -20.24 -13.49 35.89
N ARG A 22 -19.61 -12.29 35.79
CA ARG A 22 -20.26 -11.13 35.17
C ARG A 22 -20.47 -11.25 33.66
N ARG A 23 -19.62 -11.99 32.95
CA ARG A 23 -19.80 -12.23 31.51
C ARG A 23 -20.90 -13.28 31.27
N GLU A 24 -21.00 -14.30 32.10
CA GLU A 24 -22.03 -15.32 31.97
C GLU A 24 -23.42 -14.83 32.37
N ALA A 25 -23.52 -13.91 33.36
CA ALA A 25 -24.80 -13.31 33.74
C ALA A 25 -25.31 -12.28 32.68
N GLY A 26 -24.49 -11.86 31.73
CA GLY A 26 -24.87 -10.99 30.60
C GLY A 26 -25.26 -11.75 29.32
N MET A 27 -25.04 -13.07 29.26
CA MET A 27 -25.39 -13.93 28.15
C MET A 27 -26.57 -14.84 28.50
N GLY A 28 -27.68 -14.22 28.93
CA GLY A 28 -28.97 -14.88 29.03
C GLY A 28 -29.60 -15.02 27.65
N ALA A 29 -29.67 -16.24 27.24
CA ALA A 29 -30.65 -16.91 26.39
C ALA A 29 -31.41 -16.10 25.34
N ASP A 30 -31.24 -16.49 24.11
CA ASP A 30 -32.26 -16.56 23.04
C ASP A 30 -33.30 -15.41 23.04
N GLY A 31 -32.84 -14.22 22.76
CA GLY A 31 -33.71 -13.10 22.41
C GLY A 31 -33.66 -12.88 20.90
N GLU A 32 -34.56 -13.54 20.15
CA GLU A 32 -35.01 -13.03 18.87
C GLU A 32 -35.30 -11.53 19.04
N PHE A 33 -34.46 -10.68 18.47
CA PHE A 33 -34.74 -9.24 18.39
C PHE A 33 -35.95 -9.07 17.46
N SER A 34 -37.14 -9.15 18.03
CA SER A 34 -38.37 -8.91 17.28
C SER A 34 -38.41 -7.43 16.86
N ALA A 35 -38.86 -7.18 15.64
CA ALA A 35 -39.01 -5.83 15.09
C ALA A 35 -39.88 -4.92 15.98
N GLU A 36 -40.69 -5.50 16.86
CA GLU A 36 -41.52 -4.77 17.86
C GLU A 36 -40.72 -4.26 19.07
N SER A 37 -39.68 -4.96 19.51
CA SER A 37 -38.81 -4.47 20.60
C SER A 37 -37.93 -3.30 20.13
N LEU A 38 -37.49 -3.29 18.89
CA LEU A 38 -36.82 -2.16 18.27
C LEU A 38 -37.76 -0.95 18.12
N LYS A 39 -39.01 -1.12 17.71
CA LYS A 39 -40.00 -0.03 17.64
C LYS A 39 -40.26 0.60 19.00
N LYS A 40 -40.42 -0.20 20.07
CA LYS A 40 -40.63 0.32 21.47
C LYS A 40 -39.41 1.04 22.01
N TRP A 41 -38.19 0.64 21.61
CA TRP A 41 -36.98 1.33 22.01
C TRP A 41 -36.83 2.70 21.33
N PHE A 42 -37.16 2.76 20.02
CA PHE A 42 -37.13 4.00 19.21
C PHE A 42 -38.17 5.04 19.65
N THR A 43 -39.31 4.62 20.21
CA THR A 43 -40.36 5.54 20.65
C THR A 43 -40.15 6.11 22.08
N ARG A 44 -39.29 5.49 22.91
CA ARG A 44 -39.02 5.94 24.28
C ARG A 44 -37.73 6.75 24.49
N ALA A 45 -36.74 6.60 23.62
CA ALA A 45 -35.51 7.40 23.67
C ALA A 45 -35.55 8.41 22.50
N GLY A 46 -35.89 9.66 22.82
CA GLY A 46 -36.03 10.80 21.92
C GLY A 46 -35.41 10.65 20.55
N GLY A 47 -36.24 10.56 19.52
CA GLY A 47 -35.87 10.22 18.15
C GLY A 47 -34.83 11.12 17.44
N ALA A 48 -34.32 12.16 18.09
CA ALA A 48 -33.30 13.03 17.53
C ALA A 48 -31.86 12.43 17.63
N LEU A 49 -31.51 11.76 18.74
CA LEU A 49 -30.16 11.20 18.94
C LEU A 49 -29.93 9.93 18.12
N ALA A 50 -30.95 9.07 17.96
CA ALA A 50 -30.83 7.87 17.13
C ALA A 50 -30.74 8.20 15.63
N ALA A 51 -31.44 9.24 15.17
CA ALA A 51 -31.33 9.71 13.79
C ALA A 51 -29.95 10.29 13.47
N CYS A 52 -29.32 11.00 14.43
CA CYS A 52 -27.97 11.53 14.26
C CYS A 52 -26.93 10.41 14.21
N ALA A 53 -27.03 9.38 15.07
CA ALA A 53 -26.12 8.25 15.07
C ALA A 53 -26.23 7.44 13.77
N ALA A 54 -27.45 7.17 13.27
CA ALA A 54 -27.68 6.50 12.00
C ALA A 54 -27.17 7.32 10.82
N ALA A 55 -27.35 8.64 10.83
CA ALA A 55 -26.84 9.53 9.78
C ALA A 55 -25.30 9.58 9.75
N VAL A 56 -24.64 9.59 10.93
CA VAL A 56 -23.18 9.55 11.04
C VAL A 56 -22.64 8.20 10.56
N CYS A 57 -23.26 7.09 10.93
CA CYS A 57 -22.89 5.76 10.44
C CYS A 57 -23.11 5.62 8.93
N LEU A 58 -24.23 6.12 8.40
CA LEU A 58 -24.51 6.12 6.97
C LEU A 58 -23.53 6.99 6.19
N MET A 59 -23.20 8.17 6.70
CA MET A 59 -22.17 9.03 6.11
C MET A 59 -20.78 8.40 6.17
N ALA A 60 -20.43 7.72 7.27
CA ALA A 60 -19.15 7.01 7.37
C ALA A 60 -19.08 5.86 6.36
N VAL A 61 -20.14 5.09 6.17
CA VAL A 61 -20.22 4.01 5.15
C VAL A 61 -20.21 4.58 3.73
N LEU A 62 -20.93 5.68 3.48
CA LEU A 62 -20.93 6.35 2.17
C LEU A 62 -19.57 7.01 1.86
N MET A 63 -18.90 7.55 2.87
CA MET A 63 -17.55 8.11 2.73
C MET A 63 -16.50 7.01 2.53
N ALA A 64 -16.59 5.89 3.25
CA ALA A 64 -15.71 4.74 3.06
C ALA A 64 -15.90 4.12 1.66
N GLY A 65 -17.16 3.94 1.21
CA GLY A 65 -17.45 3.39 -0.12
C GLY A 65 -17.03 4.31 -1.28
N LYS A 66 -17.13 5.65 -1.12
CA LYS A 66 -16.66 6.60 -2.14
C LYS A 66 -15.12 6.69 -2.23
N ASN A 67 -14.42 6.50 -1.11
CA ASN A 67 -12.96 6.56 -1.10
C ASN A 67 -12.29 5.31 -1.71
N GLN A 68 -12.97 4.18 -1.79
CA GLN A 68 -12.42 2.96 -2.40
C GLN A 68 -12.48 2.96 -3.94
N LYS A 69 -13.38 3.73 -4.55
CA LYS A 69 -13.54 3.75 -6.02
C LYS A 69 -12.52 4.62 -6.77
N GLU A 70 -11.76 5.43 -6.08
CA GLU A 70 -10.76 6.31 -6.70
C GLU A 70 -9.39 6.05 -6.07
N SER A 71 -8.91 4.83 -6.17
CA SER A 71 -7.58 4.46 -5.68
C SER A 71 -6.53 4.54 -6.79
N LEU A 72 -5.31 4.77 -6.35
CA LEU A 72 -4.10 4.75 -7.18
C LEU A 72 -3.23 3.60 -6.71
N ILE A 73 -2.44 3.06 -7.63
CA ILE A 73 -1.42 2.06 -7.32
C ILE A 73 -0.06 2.71 -7.57
N MET A 74 0.79 2.73 -6.55
CA MET A 74 2.20 3.05 -6.69
C MET A 74 2.99 1.75 -6.62
N GLU A 75 3.78 1.49 -7.65
CA GLU A 75 4.67 0.34 -7.72
C GLU A 75 6.13 0.80 -7.67
N VAL A 76 6.93 0.21 -6.79
CA VAL A 76 8.36 0.45 -6.67
C VAL A 76 9.07 -0.82 -7.09
N ASN A 77 9.81 -0.74 -8.19
CA ASN A 77 10.53 -1.86 -8.79
C ASN A 77 12.04 -1.65 -8.62
N SER A 78 12.63 -2.44 -7.73
CA SER A 78 14.07 -2.48 -7.43
C SER A 78 14.47 -3.94 -7.19
N ASP A 79 15.36 -4.22 -6.26
CA ASP A 79 15.62 -5.58 -5.74
C ASP A 79 14.43 -6.10 -4.90
N ILE A 80 13.56 -5.19 -4.44
CA ILE A 80 12.28 -5.49 -3.80
C ILE A 80 11.19 -4.90 -4.68
N LEU A 81 10.25 -5.73 -5.09
CA LEU A 81 9.00 -5.27 -5.70
C LEU A 81 8.03 -4.87 -4.59
N MET A 82 7.65 -3.61 -4.53
CA MET A 82 6.67 -3.09 -3.58
C MET A 82 5.51 -2.47 -4.34
N GLU A 83 4.29 -2.82 -3.92
CA GLU A 83 3.06 -2.26 -4.47
C GLU A 83 2.23 -1.63 -3.34
N PHE A 84 1.76 -0.42 -3.57
CA PHE A 84 0.97 0.35 -2.63
C PHE A 84 -0.35 0.77 -3.29
N THR A 85 -1.47 0.34 -2.72
CA THR A 85 -2.76 0.92 -3.06
C THR A 85 -2.98 2.17 -2.21
N MET A 86 -3.27 3.29 -2.84
CA MET A 86 -3.44 4.58 -2.19
C MET A 86 -4.79 5.20 -2.54
N ASN A 87 -5.34 6.02 -1.64
CA ASN A 87 -6.45 6.88 -2.00
C ASN A 87 -5.95 8.07 -2.85
N ARG A 88 -6.87 8.85 -3.43
CA ARG A 88 -6.56 10.05 -4.24
C ARG A 88 -5.76 11.15 -3.51
N ARG A 89 -5.59 11.04 -2.20
CA ARG A 89 -4.78 11.97 -1.37
C ARG A 89 -3.39 11.42 -1.07
N GLY A 90 -3.04 10.26 -1.62
CA GLY A 90 -1.75 9.60 -1.39
C GLY A 90 -1.62 8.87 -0.04
N ALA A 91 -2.71 8.71 0.73
CA ALA A 91 -2.65 7.88 1.93
C ALA A 91 -2.75 6.40 1.53
N VAL A 92 -1.87 5.57 2.08
CA VAL A 92 -1.79 4.13 1.82
C VAL A 92 -3.01 3.43 2.40
N LEU A 93 -3.68 2.64 1.58
CA LEU A 93 -4.82 1.77 1.94
C LEU A 93 -4.37 0.33 2.16
N SER A 94 -3.43 -0.13 1.36
CA SER A 94 -2.80 -1.44 1.50
C SER A 94 -1.40 -1.41 0.89
N ALA A 95 -0.52 -2.26 1.37
CA ALA A 95 0.82 -2.43 0.84
C ALA A 95 1.17 -3.91 0.75
N SER A 96 1.87 -4.29 -0.31
CA SER A 96 2.42 -5.63 -0.49
C SER A 96 3.86 -5.55 -0.97
N GLY A 97 4.67 -6.55 -0.65
CA GLY A 97 6.07 -6.58 -1.05
C GLY A 97 6.57 -7.99 -1.28
N LYS A 98 7.50 -8.12 -2.23
CA LYS A 98 8.20 -9.38 -2.53
C LYS A 98 9.65 -9.11 -2.88
N MET A 99 10.54 -9.99 -2.46
CA MET A 99 11.92 -9.99 -2.93
C MET A 99 11.95 -10.39 -4.42
N ALA A 100 12.54 -9.56 -5.26
CA ALA A 100 12.53 -9.77 -6.72
C ALA A 100 13.21 -11.09 -7.14
N ARG A 101 14.20 -11.56 -6.37
CA ARG A 101 14.96 -12.78 -6.70
C ARG A 101 14.35 -14.07 -6.16
N THR A 102 13.74 -14.04 -4.97
CA THR A 102 13.26 -15.24 -4.25
C THR A 102 11.75 -15.36 -4.21
N ASN A 103 11.01 -14.33 -4.62
CA ASN A 103 9.56 -14.21 -4.46
C ASN A 103 9.08 -14.29 -2.97
N GLU A 104 10.00 -14.17 -2.03
CA GLU A 104 9.64 -14.15 -0.61
C GLU A 104 8.83 -12.89 -0.28
N THR A 105 7.76 -13.07 0.49
CA THR A 105 6.92 -11.95 0.94
C THR A 105 7.66 -11.11 1.95
N VAL A 106 7.63 -9.79 1.75
CA VAL A 106 8.17 -8.79 2.68
C VAL A 106 7.01 -8.16 3.43
N SER A 107 7.07 -8.12 4.78
CA SER A 107 6.04 -7.45 5.57
C SER A 107 5.99 -5.96 5.25
N MET A 108 4.77 -5.47 5.03
CA MET A 108 4.45 -4.08 4.67
C MET A 108 3.53 -3.39 5.69
N ASP A 109 3.27 -4.00 6.86
CA ASP A 109 2.35 -3.48 7.89
C ASP A 109 2.71 -2.07 8.38
N ALA A 110 4.01 -1.72 8.30
CA ALA A 110 4.50 -0.40 8.68
C ALA A 110 3.99 0.75 7.80
N PHE A 111 3.40 0.45 6.64
CA PHE A 111 2.94 1.44 5.66
C PHE A 111 1.46 1.78 5.78
N ASP A 112 0.66 0.94 6.43
CA ASP A 112 -0.79 1.10 6.53
C ASP A 112 -1.19 2.45 7.13
N GLY A 113 -2.10 3.15 6.46
CA GLY A 113 -2.63 4.45 6.87
C GLY A 113 -1.63 5.61 6.82
N LYS A 114 -0.41 5.42 6.29
CA LYS A 114 0.61 6.47 6.22
C LYS A 114 0.34 7.42 5.06
N SER A 115 0.75 8.69 5.26
CA SER A 115 0.77 9.67 4.18
C SER A 115 1.88 9.36 3.18
N LEU A 116 1.77 9.93 1.98
CA LEU A 116 2.73 9.70 0.89
C LEU A 116 4.18 10.00 1.30
N GLY A 117 4.45 11.15 1.89
CA GLY A 117 5.83 11.51 2.30
C GLY A 117 6.42 10.54 3.33
N ILE A 118 5.62 10.12 4.35
CA ILE A 118 6.07 9.09 5.30
C ILE A 118 6.31 7.76 4.59
N THR A 119 5.47 7.42 3.62
CA THR A 119 5.58 6.18 2.85
C THR A 119 6.85 6.17 2.02
N VAL A 120 7.14 7.25 1.28
CA VAL A 120 8.36 7.37 0.48
C VAL A 120 9.60 7.29 1.39
N GLY A 121 9.64 8.01 2.51
CA GLY A 121 10.75 7.93 3.46
C GLY A 121 11.01 6.48 3.93
N LYS A 122 9.97 5.74 4.31
CA LYS A 122 10.08 4.32 4.72
C LYS A 122 10.49 3.39 3.57
N ILE A 123 10.05 3.67 2.33
CA ILE A 123 10.53 2.93 1.15
C ILE A 123 12.05 3.10 1.03
N PHE A 124 12.55 4.34 1.12
CA PHE A 124 13.97 4.61 1.02
C PHE A 124 14.78 4.07 2.20
N ASP A 125 14.22 4.01 3.41
CA ASP A 125 14.83 3.29 4.54
C ASP A 125 15.00 1.80 4.22
N ARG A 126 13.93 1.17 3.71
CA ARG A 126 13.96 -0.24 3.32
C ARG A 126 14.93 -0.52 2.17
N LEU A 127 15.02 0.37 1.18
CA LEU A 127 15.96 0.25 0.06
C LEU A 127 17.41 0.41 0.54
N ALA A 128 17.68 1.27 1.53
CA ALA A 128 18.98 1.44 2.15
C ALA A 128 19.40 0.16 2.93
N GLU A 129 18.50 -0.41 3.73
CA GLU A 129 18.73 -1.67 4.46
C GLU A 129 19.12 -2.83 3.52
N ASN A 130 18.61 -2.84 2.28
CA ASN A 130 18.89 -3.85 1.27
C ASN A 130 20.02 -3.47 0.30
N ASN A 131 20.80 -2.43 0.60
CA ASN A 131 21.88 -1.90 -0.25
C ASN A 131 21.44 -1.55 -1.70
N SER A 132 20.16 -1.24 -1.91
CA SER A 132 19.63 -0.85 -3.23
C SER A 132 19.90 0.61 -3.57
N LEU A 133 20.39 1.42 -2.63
CA LEU A 133 20.69 2.85 -2.79
C LEU A 133 22.17 3.14 -3.08
N GLY A 134 22.99 2.13 -3.41
CA GLY A 134 24.39 2.30 -3.78
C GLY A 134 24.55 3.06 -5.11
N GLU A 135 25.83 3.39 -5.47
CA GLU A 135 26.16 4.13 -6.72
C GLU A 135 25.60 3.49 -7.99
N ASP A 136 25.47 2.16 -7.99
CA ASP A 136 24.86 1.41 -9.08
C ASP A 136 23.34 1.16 -8.90
N GLY A 137 22.70 1.81 -7.93
CA GLY A 137 21.27 1.62 -7.65
C GLY A 137 20.41 2.12 -8.80
N GLY A 138 19.47 1.28 -9.26
CA GLY A 138 18.48 1.65 -10.27
C GLY A 138 17.08 1.28 -9.80
N ILE A 139 16.20 2.28 -9.69
CA ILE A 139 14.86 2.14 -9.12
C ILE A 139 13.86 2.74 -10.09
N LEU A 140 12.81 1.99 -10.38
CA LEU A 140 11.67 2.47 -11.16
C LEU A 140 10.47 2.62 -10.22
N ILE A 141 9.85 3.78 -10.22
CA ILE A 141 8.63 4.05 -9.45
C ILE A 141 7.55 4.50 -10.44
N SER A 142 6.42 3.82 -10.45
CA SER A 142 5.28 4.26 -11.24
C SER A 142 4.06 4.48 -10.37
N VAL A 143 3.19 5.37 -10.82
CA VAL A 143 1.85 5.58 -10.25
C VAL A 143 0.83 5.42 -11.36
N ARG A 144 -0.19 4.58 -11.12
CA ARG A 144 -1.28 4.34 -12.07
C ARG A 144 -2.64 4.37 -11.38
N ARG A 145 -3.70 4.45 -12.16
CA ARG A 145 -5.05 4.24 -11.65
C ARG A 145 -5.27 2.78 -11.33
N SER A 146 -5.96 2.49 -10.24
CA SER A 146 -6.39 1.11 -9.91
C SER A 146 -7.56 0.67 -10.80
N ASP A 147 -8.33 1.63 -11.30
CA ASP A 147 -9.46 1.45 -12.19
C ASP A 147 -9.31 2.45 -13.35
N PRO A 148 -9.33 2.00 -14.62
CA PRO A 148 -9.24 2.88 -15.80
C PRO A 148 -10.31 3.98 -15.81
N ASP A 149 -11.50 3.70 -15.26
CA ASP A 149 -12.62 4.65 -15.17
C ASP A 149 -12.50 5.64 -14.01
N SER A 150 -11.46 5.50 -13.17
CA SER A 150 -11.20 6.40 -12.04
C SER A 150 -10.86 7.80 -12.53
N LYS A 151 -11.42 8.82 -11.86
CA LYS A 151 -11.08 10.23 -12.07
C LYS A 151 -9.85 10.68 -11.28
N ALA A 152 -9.21 9.79 -10.52
CA ALA A 152 -7.98 10.11 -9.82
C ALA A 152 -6.89 10.50 -10.82
N SER A 153 -6.16 11.58 -10.53
CA SER A 153 -5.04 12.02 -11.35
C SER A 153 -3.73 11.49 -10.77
N PRO A 154 -3.04 10.55 -11.44
CA PRO A 154 -1.73 10.09 -11.02
C PRO A 154 -0.67 11.19 -11.06
N GLU A 155 -0.77 12.14 -12.00
CA GLU A 155 0.22 13.18 -12.23
C GLU A 155 0.59 13.97 -10.96
N LYS A 156 -0.41 14.32 -10.15
CA LYS A 156 -0.18 15.03 -8.89
C LYS A 156 0.64 14.20 -7.92
N ILE A 157 0.32 12.92 -7.81
CA ILE A 157 1.02 11.98 -6.91
C ILE A 157 2.44 11.72 -7.44
N VAL A 158 2.61 11.57 -8.76
CA VAL A 158 3.93 11.43 -9.40
C VAL A 158 4.84 12.61 -9.02
N LYS A 159 4.37 13.84 -9.15
CA LYS A 159 5.14 15.05 -8.78
C LYS A 159 5.51 15.07 -7.30
N GLU A 160 4.60 14.65 -6.44
CA GLU A 160 4.85 14.58 -5.00
C GLU A 160 5.86 13.46 -4.67
N VAL A 161 5.72 12.28 -5.30
CA VAL A 161 6.71 11.18 -5.17
C VAL A 161 8.08 11.60 -5.67
N GLN A 162 8.18 12.30 -6.81
CA GLN A 162 9.44 12.81 -7.33
C GLN A 162 10.12 13.71 -6.30
N LYS A 163 9.40 14.70 -5.78
CA LYS A 163 9.92 15.64 -4.78
C LYS A 163 10.42 14.93 -3.51
N GLU A 164 9.61 14.00 -2.97
CA GLU A 164 9.99 13.25 -1.77
C GLU A 164 11.18 12.31 -2.05
N THR A 165 11.24 11.73 -3.25
CA THR A 165 12.36 10.89 -3.71
C THR A 165 13.66 11.69 -3.76
N GLU A 166 13.66 12.88 -4.36
CA GLU A 166 14.83 13.76 -4.42
C GLU A 166 15.31 14.15 -3.01
N PHE A 167 14.36 14.48 -2.12
CA PHE A 167 14.67 14.78 -0.72
C PHE A 167 15.32 13.60 0.01
N GLU A 168 14.79 12.39 -0.14
CA GLU A 168 15.33 11.19 0.53
C GLU A 168 16.68 10.76 -0.04
N LEU A 169 16.90 10.89 -1.36
CA LEU A 169 18.21 10.64 -1.98
C LEU A 169 19.27 11.62 -1.44
N GLN A 170 18.94 12.91 -1.37
CA GLN A 170 19.83 13.93 -0.82
C GLN A 170 20.15 13.67 0.66
N LYS A 171 19.14 13.38 1.48
CA LYS A 171 19.25 13.10 2.91
C LYS A 171 20.14 11.88 3.20
N LYS A 172 20.11 10.88 2.32
CA LYS A 172 20.88 9.64 2.43
C LYS A 172 22.22 9.69 1.68
N GLU A 173 22.57 10.84 1.08
CA GLU A 173 23.76 11.01 0.24
C GLU A 173 23.87 9.93 -0.85
N SER A 174 22.72 9.48 -1.36
CA SER A 174 22.64 8.38 -2.31
C SER A 174 22.85 8.89 -3.75
N ARG A 175 23.58 8.12 -4.54
CA ARG A 175 23.77 8.33 -5.98
C ARG A 175 22.90 7.42 -6.84
N ALA A 176 21.99 6.66 -6.22
CA ALA A 176 21.06 5.80 -6.95
C ALA A 176 20.22 6.61 -7.95
N LYS A 177 20.00 6.04 -9.11
CA LYS A 177 19.12 6.63 -10.14
C LYS A 177 17.70 6.16 -9.94
N VAL A 178 16.78 7.11 -9.89
CA VAL A 178 15.36 6.83 -9.67
C VAL A 178 14.54 7.48 -10.76
N TYR A 179 13.77 6.68 -11.47
CA TYR A 179 12.81 7.15 -12.46
C TYR A 179 11.40 7.06 -11.88
N VAL A 180 10.72 8.21 -11.79
CA VAL A 180 9.33 8.30 -11.29
C VAL A 180 8.44 8.77 -12.41
N PHE A 181 7.38 8.01 -12.72
CA PHE A 181 6.51 8.30 -13.86
C PHE A 181 5.08 7.79 -13.67
N GLU A 182 4.17 8.31 -14.47
CA GLU A 182 2.82 7.77 -14.60
C GLU A 182 2.86 6.53 -15.51
N ALA A 183 2.28 5.42 -15.07
CA ALA A 183 2.10 4.23 -15.90
C ALA A 183 0.65 4.15 -16.41
N ASP A 184 0.49 3.71 -17.65
CA ASP A 184 -0.80 3.42 -18.26
C ASP A 184 -0.84 1.93 -18.63
N GLU A 185 -1.85 1.22 -18.15
CA GLU A 185 -2.07 -0.19 -18.50
C GLU A 185 -2.79 -0.32 -19.85
N ASP A 186 -2.30 0.34 -20.88
CA ASP A 186 -2.81 0.22 -22.23
C ASP A 186 -2.52 -1.17 -22.85
N ALA A 187 -2.96 -1.38 -24.08
CA ALA A 187 -2.80 -2.66 -24.78
C ALA A 187 -1.32 -3.02 -24.99
N ASP A 188 -0.48 -2.04 -25.27
CA ASP A 188 0.95 -2.27 -25.52
C ASP A 188 1.69 -2.63 -24.23
N THR A 189 1.41 -1.93 -23.13
CA THR A 189 1.97 -2.26 -21.81
C THR A 189 1.54 -3.65 -21.37
N LYS A 190 0.25 -4.00 -21.51
CA LYS A 190 -0.27 -5.35 -21.20
C LYS A 190 0.39 -6.43 -22.05
N LYS A 191 0.65 -6.15 -23.33
CA LYS A 191 1.36 -7.06 -24.20
C LYS A 191 2.77 -7.35 -23.68
N LEU A 192 3.56 -6.32 -23.33
CA LEU A 192 4.90 -6.47 -22.76
C LEU A 192 4.91 -7.24 -21.44
N VAL A 193 3.94 -6.94 -20.54
CA VAL A 193 3.77 -7.67 -19.28
C VAL A 193 3.57 -9.17 -19.53
N THR A 194 2.70 -9.52 -20.50
CA THR A 194 2.36 -10.91 -20.80
C THR A 194 3.49 -11.61 -21.53
N GLU A 195 4.12 -10.94 -22.51
CA GLU A 195 5.17 -11.50 -23.37
C GLU A 195 6.45 -11.78 -22.58
N TYR A 196 6.86 -10.85 -21.72
CA TYR A 196 8.12 -10.94 -20.99
C TYR A 196 7.98 -11.33 -19.51
N GLY A 197 6.76 -11.48 -18.99
CA GLY A 197 6.53 -11.82 -17.58
C GLY A 197 7.05 -10.76 -16.59
N ILE A 198 7.02 -9.48 -16.98
CA ILE A 198 7.54 -8.35 -16.22
C ILE A 198 6.43 -7.55 -15.54
N THR A 199 6.79 -6.66 -14.60
CA THR A 199 5.82 -5.79 -13.93
C THR A 199 5.32 -4.68 -14.84
N VAL A 200 4.18 -4.07 -14.48
CA VAL A 200 3.60 -2.93 -15.21
C VAL A 200 4.58 -1.76 -15.28
N THR A 201 5.25 -1.44 -14.17
CA THR A 201 6.26 -0.38 -14.09
C THR A 201 7.38 -0.59 -15.10
N LYS A 202 7.92 -1.80 -15.14
CA LYS A 202 9.00 -2.13 -16.07
C LYS A 202 8.53 -2.15 -17.52
N ALA A 203 7.33 -2.67 -17.79
CA ALA A 203 6.75 -2.69 -19.12
C ALA A 203 6.53 -1.28 -19.67
N GLU A 204 5.96 -0.37 -18.86
CA GLU A 204 5.74 1.03 -19.24
C GLU A 204 7.07 1.75 -19.50
N PHE A 205 8.08 1.52 -18.66
CA PHE A 205 9.40 2.08 -18.86
C PHE A 205 10.04 1.61 -20.17
N LEU A 206 10.01 0.30 -20.46
CA LEU A 206 10.51 -0.28 -21.71
C LEU A 206 9.73 0.19 -22.93
N LYS A 207 8.40 0.34 -22.83
CA LYS A 207 7.58 0.88 -23.91
C LYS A 207 8.05 2.28 -24.33
N ARG A 208 8.31 3.15 -23.37
CA ARG A 208 8.85 4.51 -23.63
C ARG A 208 10.24 4.44 -24.25
N LEU A 209 11.13 3.64 -23.67
CA LEU A 209 12.47 3.43 -24.20
C LEU A 209 12.43 2.97 -25.65
N PHE A 210 11.59 2.00 -25.99
CA PHE A 210 11.48 1.48 -27.36
C PHE A 210 10.83 2.48 -28.32
N ALA A 211 9.94 3.34 -27.83
CA ALA A 211 9.35 4.41 -28.64
C ALA A 211 10.36 5.52 -28.97
N GLU A 212 11.22 5.85 -28.01
CA GLU A 212 12.27 6.87 -28.17
C GLU A 212 13.46 6.33 -28.99
N ASN A 213 13.68 5.01 -29.00
CA ASN A 213 14.81 4.35 -29.66
C ASN A 213 14.32 3.25 -30.60
N PRO A 214 13.76 3.60 -31.77
CA PRO A 214 13.17 2.63 -32.70
C PRO A 214 14.18 1.69 -33.33
N GLU A 215 15.48 1.98 -33.26
CA GLU A 215 16.59 1.16 -33.73
C GLU A 215 16.86 -0.07 -32.85
N ILE A 216 16.33 -0.14 -31.64
CA ILE A 216 16.48 -1.30 -30.75
C ILE A 216 15.84 -2.53 -31.41
N THR A 217 16.65 -3.53 -31.68
CA THR A 217 16.22 -4.76 -32.33
C THR A 217 15.41 -5.68 -31.42
N VAL A 218 14.68 -6.64 -31.98
CA VAL A 218 13.88 -7.59 -31.18
C VAL A 218 14.72 -8.37 -30.16
N PRO A 219 15.92 -8.94 -30.51
CA PRO A 219 16.77 -9.59 -29.52
C PRO A 219 17.22 -8.68 -28.39
N GLU A 220 17.53 -7.41 -28.67
CA GLU A 220 17.89 -6.43 -27.65
C GLU A 220 16.71 -6.10 -26.73
N LYS A 221 15.47 -6.03 -27.26
CA LYS A 221 14.25 -5.85 -26.45
C LYS A 221 14.05 -7.01 -25.47
N GLU A 222 14.25 -8.23 -25.90
CA GLU A 222 14.18 -9.43 -25.05
C GLU A 222 15.25 -9.39 -23.96
N GLU A 223 16.48 -9.00 -24.30
CA GLU A 223 17.58 -8.88 -23.34
C GLU A 223 17.29 -7.79 -22.29
N LEU A 224 16.88 -6.59 -22.71
CA LEU A 224 16.50 -5.48 -21.82
C LEU A 224 15.32 -5.87 -20.91
N ALA A 225 14.34 -6.59 -21.44
CA ALA A 225 13.23 -7.10 -20.63
C ALA A 225 13.69 -8.12 -19.59
N GLY A 226 14.76 -8.86 -19.81
CA GLY A 226 15.36 -9.80 -18.86
C GLY A 226 16.17 -9.13 -17.73
N TYR A 227 16.59 -7.87 -17.88
CA TYR A 227 17.41 -7.20 -16.88
C TYR A 227 16.63 -6.89 -15.59
N SER A 228 17.33 -6.87 -14.44
CA SER A 228 16.79 -6.23 -13.23
C SER A 228 16.65 -4.71 -13.45
N SER A 229 15.80 -4.05 -12.66
CA SER A 229 15.65 -2.57 -12.75
C SER A 229 16.98 -1.85 -12.59
N LYS A 230 17.81 -2.31 -11.65
CA LYS A 230 19.17 -1.81 -11.44
C LYS A 230 20.03 -1.91 -12.69
N ARG A 231 20.06 -3.10 -13.34
CA ARG A 231 20.85 -3.31 -14.55
C ARG A 231 20.28 -2.53 -15.73
N LEU A 232 18.95 -2.50 -15.87
CA LEU A 232 18.27 -1.77 -16.93
C LEU A 232 18.60 -0.28 -16.91
N VAL A 233 18.47 0.36 -15.75
CA VAL A 233 18.78 1.78 -15.57
C VAL A 233 20.25 2.08 -15.90
N ARG A 234 21.17 1.22 -15.47
CA ARG A 234 22.60 1.39 -15.74
C ARG A 234 22.95 1.23 -17.23
N GLU A 235 22.32 0.29 -17.93
CA GLU A 235 22.59 0.10 -19.36
C GLU A 235 22.06 1.28 -20.19
N ILE A 236 20.92 1.84 -19.84
CA ILE A 236 20.40 3.05 -20.49
C ILE A 236 21.34 4.21 -20.34
N GLU A 237 21.89 4.44 -19.15
CA GLU A 237 22.86 5.52 -18.92
C GLU A 237 24.18 5.35 -19.68
N LYS A 238 24.63 4.09 -19.89
CA LYS A 238 25.86 3.81 -20.65
C LYS A 238 25.71 4.05 -22.14
N HIS A 239 24.53 3.81 -22.65
CA HIS A 239 24.28 3.85 -24.10
C HIS A 239 23.62 5.15 -24.55
N GLU A 240 23.36 6.11 -23.60
CA GLU A 240 22.70 7.40 -23.91
C GLU A 240 21.38 7.22 -24.68
N TYR A 241 20.64 6.10 -24.35
CA TYR A 241 19.32 5.87 -24.93
C TYR A 241 18.31 6.93 -24.47
#